data_d47a402c99d457b3ae2779d7d49868c0
#
_entry.id   d47a402c99d457b3ae2779d7d49868c0
#
_cell.length_a   1.000
_cell.length_b   1.000
_cell.length_c   1.000
_cell.angle_alpha   90.00
_cell.angle_beta   90.00
_cell.angle_gamma   90.00
#
_symmetry.space_group_name_H-M   'P 1'
#
loop_
_entity.id
_entity.type
_entity.pdbx_description
1 polymer ?
#
loop_
_entity_poly.entity_id
_entity_poly.type
_entity_poly.pdbx_seq_one_letter_code
_entity_poly.pdbx_strand_id
1 'polypeptide(L)'
;MSEEIKKYFEKFKKDTVKMKEQTPDMINGFGGLFSKVMGEGAITALEKEFIAVGIAVAANCSHCIRLHVKKCFEVGATKEQILEAASVAVVMGGGPAYTHIPVVIDTLETLTGE
;
A
#
# COMPACT_ATOMS: atom_id res chain seq x y z
N MET A 1 -9.01 16.02 -2.76
CA MET A 1 -8.07 14.90 -2.85
C MET A 1 -7.79 14.28 -1.50
N SER A 2 -7.28 15.06 -0.56
CA SER A 2 -7.05 14.57 0.80
C SER A 2 -8.30 13.98 1.44
N GLU A 3 -9.44 14.65 1.28
CA GLU A 3 -10.70 14.17 1.85
C GLU A 3 -11.15 12.85 1.22
N GLU A 4 -10.95 12.69 -0.08
CA GLU A 4 -11.30 11.46 -0.78
C GLU A 4 -10.49 10.28 -0.23
N ILE A 5 -9.19 10.46 -0.03
CA ILE A 5 -8.32 9.39 0.47
C ILE A 5 -8.60 9.10 1.94
N LYS A 6 -8.87 10.13 2.76
CA LYS A 6 -9.28 9.94 4.16
C LYS A 6 -10.57 9.12 4.24
N LYS A 7 -11.55 9.46 3.40
CA LYS A 7 -12.82 8.71 3.34
C LYS A 7 -12.58 7.29 2.88
N TYR A 8 -11.66 7.08 1.96
CA TYR A 8 -11.28 5.76 1.51
C TYR A 8 -10.77 4.91 2.68
N PHE A 9 -9.85 5.42 3.48
CA PHE A 9 -9.31 4.67 4.61
C PHE A 9 -10.37 4.40 5.67
N GLU A 10 -11.24 5.37 5.96
CA GLU A 10 -12.34 5.19 6.90
C GLU A 10 -13.30 4.09 6.43
N LYS A 11 -13.67 4.13 5.16
CA LYS A 11 -14.55 3.12 4.56
C LYS A 11 -13.91 1.75 4.58
N PHE A 12 -12.62 1.65 4.22
CA PHE A 12 -11.92 0.37 4.20
C PHE A 12 -11.87 -0.26 5.60
N LYS A 13 -11.70 0.55 6.62
CA LYS A 13 -11.72 0.08 8.01
C LYS A 13 -13.06 -0.55 8.35
N LYS A 14 -14.15 0.09 7.96
CA LYS A 14 -15.51 -0.44 8.14
C LYS A 14 -15.73 -1.71 7.32
N ASP A 15 -15.26 -1.71 6.07
CA ASP A 15 -15.38 -2.86 5.19
C ASP A 15 -14.62 -4.08 5.74
N THR A 16 -13.48 -3.85 6.38
CA THR A 16 -12.70 -4.92 7.01
C THR A 16 -13.50 -5.60 8.12
N VAL A 17 -14.24 -4.84 8.91
CA VAL A 17 -15.12 -5.39 9.94
C VAL A 17 -16.17 -6.30 9.31
N LYS A 18 -16.81 -5.84 8.22
CA LYS A 18 -17.80 -6.65 7.49
C LYS A 18 -17.19 -7.93 6.92
N MET A 19 -15.98 -7.84 6.40
CA MET A 19 -15.28 -9.00 5.86
C MET A 19 -14.99 -10.03 6.95
N LYS A 20 -14.61 -9.58 8.15
CA LYS A 20 -14.39 -10.48 9.28
C LYS A 20 -15.67 -11.20 9.69
N GLU A 21 -16.81 -10.53 9.62
CA GLU A 21 -18.10 -11.11 9.97
C GLU A 21 -18.59 -12.10 8.92
N GLN A 22 -18.43 -11.77 7.65
CA GLN A 22 -19.02 -12.53 6.53
C GLN A 22 -18.09 -13.57 5.92
N THR A 23 -16.77 -13.37 6.03
CA THR A 23 -15.76 -14.26 5.46
C THR A 23 -14.63 -14.51 6.45
N PRO A 24 -14.93 -15.03 7.66
CA PRO A 24 -13.93 -15.16 8.72
C PRO A 24 -12.76 -16.07 8.36
N ASP A 25 -13.03 -17.19 7.68
CA ASP A 25 -11.96 -18.13 7.32
C ASP A 25 -10.98 -17.53 6.31
N MET A 26 -11.51 -16.81 5.32
CA MET A 26 -10.68 -16.14 4.32
C MET A 26 -9.84 -15.06 4.97
N ILE A 27 -10.45 -14.21 5.80
CA ILE A 27 -9.75 -13.13 6.50
C ILE A 27 -8.66 -13.68 7.41
N ASN A 28 -8.96 -14.72 8.18
CA ASN A 28 -7.99 -15.32 9.10
C ASN A 28 -6.84 -15.99 8.34
N GLY A 29 -7.16 -16.69 7.25
CA GLY A 29 -6.15 -17.34 6.42
C GLY A 29 -5.22 -16.35 5.73
N PHE A 30 -5.80 -15.34 5.11
CA PHE A 30 -5.02 -14.30 4.42
C PHE A 30 -4.20 -13.49 5.42
N GLY A 31 -4.80 -13.08 6.54
CA GLY A 31 -4.11 -12.32 7.58
C GLY A 31 -2.94 -13.09 8.18
N GLY A 32 -3.11 -14.40 8.38
CA GLY A 32 -2.04 -15.27 8.86
C GLY A 32 -0.88 -15.36 7.88
N LEU A 33 -1.18 -15.56 6.60
CA LEU A 33 -0.17 -15.58 5.54
C LEU A 33 0.54 -14.24 5.48
N PHE A 34 -0.22 -13.14 5.43
CA PHE A 34 0.31 -11.78 5.35
C PHE A 34 1.29 -11.50 6.49
N SER A 35 0.89 -11.80 7.74
CA SER A 35 1.71 -11.56 8.91
C SER A 35 3.02 -12.32 8.88
N LYS A 36 2.99 -13.58 8.43
CA LYS A 36 4.19 -14.40 8.36
C LYS A 36 5.14 -13.95 7.28
N VAL A 37 4.62 -13.59 6.12
CA VAL A 37 5.45 -13.19 4.98
C VAL A 37 6.02 -11.79 5.16
N MET A 38 5.21 -10.87 5.68
CA MET A 38 5.58 -9.44 5.76
C MET A 38 6.37 -9.08 7.02
N GLY A 39 6.62 -10.03 7.92
CA GLY A 39 7.44 -9.79 9.12
C GLY A 39 8.92 -9.74 8.80
N GLU A 40 9.73 -9.44 9.81
CA GLU A 40 11.18 -9.41 9.69
C GLU A 40 11.72 -10.79 9.31
N GLY A 41 12.68 -10.80 8.39
CA GLY A 41 13.30 -12.03 7.92
C GLY A 41 14.67 -11.73 7.34
N ALA A 42 15.07 -12.45 6.29
CA ALA A 42 16.33 -12.19 5.59
C ALA A 42 16.38 -10.76 5.04
N ILE A 43 15.23 -10.20 4.71
CA ILE A 43 15.09 -8.78 4.39
C ILE A 43 14.12 -8.18 5.41
N THR A 44 14.21 -6.87 5.62
CA THR A 44 13.42 -6.19 6.67
C THR A 44 11.96 -6.02 6.27
N ALA A 45 11.10 -5.81 7.27
CA ALA A 45 9.71 -5.47 7.03
C ALA A 45 9.59 -4.21 6.16
N LEU A 46 10.44 -3.22 6.38
CA LEU A 46 10.47 -2.00 5.57
C LEU A 46 10.78 -2.31 4.11
N GLU A 47 11.80 -3.13 3.86
CA GLU A 47 12.14 -3.54 2.50
C GLU A 47 11.00 -4.28 1.83
N LYS A 48 10.30 -5.13 2.57
CA LYS A 48 9.14 -5.84 2.05
C LYS A 48 8.00 -4.89 1.67
N GLU A 49 7.81 -3.81 2.43
CA GLU A 49 6.80 -2.80 2.07
C GLU A 49 7.20 -2.01 0.82
N PHE A 50 8.49 -1.76 0.60
CA PHE A 50 8.94 -1.15 -0.66
C PHE A 50 8.64 -2.07 -1.85
N ILE A 51 8.85 -3.36 -1.68
CA ILE A 51 8.52 -4.36 -2.71
C ILE A 51 7.01 -4.32 -2.99
N ALA A 52 6.19 -4.28 -1.92
CA ALA A 52 4.74 -4.24 -2.04
C ALA A 52 4.26 -2.99 -2.79
N VAL A 53 4.83 -1.83 -2.48
CA VAL A 53 4.51 -0.58 -3.20
C VAL A 53 4.85 -0.72 -4.68
N GLY A 54 6.04 -1.23 -5.00
CA GLY A 54 6.45 -1.42 -6.39
C GLY A 54 5.51 -2.36 -7.15
N ILE A 55 5.16 -3.47 -6.54
CA ILE A 55 4.22 -4.43 -7.16
C ILE A 55 2.85 -3.81 -7.34
N ALA A 56 2.35 -3.07 -6.33
CA ALA A 56 1.05 -2.42 -6.40
C ALA A 56 0.96 -1.43 -7.55
N VAL A 57 2.02 -0.63 -7.75
CA VAL A 57 2.09 0.33 -8.85
C VAL A 57 2.16 -0.40 -10.20
N ALA A 58 3.00 -1.41 -10.32
CA ALA A 58 3.14 -2.20 -11.55
C ALA A 58 1.86 -2.97 -11.90
N ALA A 59 1.10 -3.39 -10.88
CA ALA A 59 -0.17 -4.09 -11.07
C ALA A 59 -1.35 -3.15 -11.31
N ASN A 60 -1.13 -1.84 -11.34
CA ASN A 60 -2.16 -0.83 -11.57
C ASN A 60 -3.30 -0.91 -10.55
N CYS A 61 -2.98 -1.20 -9.31
CA CYS A 61 -3.96 -1.40 -8.26
C CYS A 61 -3.97 -0.18 -7.33
N SER A 62 -4.84 0.80 -7.61
CA SER A 62 -4.95 2.02 -6.78
C SER A 62 -5.23 1.69 -5.32
N HIS A 63 -6.07 0.68 -5.08
CA HIS A 63 -6.41 0.21 -3.74
C HIS A 63 -5.16 -0.30 -3.00
N CYS A 64 -4.38 -1.16 -3.65
CA CYS A 64 -3.15 -1.72 -3.08
C CYS A 64 -2.10 -0.63 -2.84
N ILE A 65 -2.02 0.34 -3.75
CA ILE A 65 -1.09 1.47 -3.63
C ILE A 65 -1.39 2.25 -2.35
N ARG A 66 -2.64 2.64 -2.15
CA ARG A 66 -3.04 3.42 -0.97
C ARG A 66 -2.70 2.69 0.33
N LEU A 67 -3.03 1.40 0.39
CA LEU A 67 -2.78 0.61 1.60
C LEU A 67 -1.29 0.42 1.88
N HIS A 68 -0.50 0.09 0.86
CA HIS A 68 0.93 -0.18 1.06
C HIS A 68 1.77 1.07 1.19
N VAL A 69 1.40 2.18 0.56
CA VAL A 69 2.03 3.48 0.83
C VAL A 69 1.84 3.85 2.29
N LYS A 70 0.61 3.68 2.82
CA LYS A 70 0.33 3.96 4.22
C LYS A 70 1.17 3.06 5.14
N LYS A 71 1.20 1.75 4.90
CA LYS A 71 1.99 0.81 5.69
C LYS A 71 3.48 1.12 5.64
N CYS A 72 3.99 1.42 4.47
CA CYS A 72 5.39 1.79 4.26
C CYS A 72 5.76 3.01 5.10
N PHE A 73 4.91 4.03 5.07
CA PHE A 73 5.09 5.24 5.86
C PHE A 73 5.06 4.94 7.36
N GLU A 74 4.14 4.08 7.80
CA GLU A 74 3.99 3.70 9.22
C GLU A 74 5.21 2.93 9.76
N VAL A 75 5.90 2.19 8.92
CA VAL A 75 7.11 1.46 9.36
C VAL A 75 8.39 2.26 9.15
N GLY A 76 8.26 3.55 8.89
CA GLY A 76 9.38 4.48 8.95
C GLY A 76 9.99 4.91 7.63
N ALA A 77 9.37 4.59 6.50
CA ALA A 77 9.86 5.05 5.20
C ALA A 77 9.69 6.56 5.06
N THR A 78 10.62 7.20 4.38
CA THR A 78 10.47 8.60 4.01
C THR A 78 9.66 8.70 2.73
N LYS A 79 9.07 9.88 2.51
CA LYS A 79 8.37 10.19 1.27
C LYS A 79 9.25 9.92 0.04
N GLU A 80 10.51 10.35 0.09
CA GLU A 80 11.47 10.18 -0.99
C GLU A 80 11.75 8.71 -1.29
N GLN A 81 11.88 7.89 -0.25
CA GLN A 81 12.10 6.45 -0.42
C GLN A 81 10.91 5.78 -1.08
N ILE A 82 9.70 6.14 -0.69
CA ILE A 82 8.47 5.57 -1.26
C ILE A 82 8.35 5.96 -2.74
N LEU A 83 8.60 7.21 -3.08
CA LEU A 83 8.55 7.68 -4.46
C LEU A 83 9.62 6.99 -5.32
N GLU A 84 10.80 6.76 -4.77
CA GLU A 84 11.86 6.06 -5.48
C GLU A 84 11.48 4.59 -5.72
N ALA A 85 10.93 3.91 -4.73
CA ALA A 85 10.44 2.54 -4.89
C ALA A 85 9.35 2.45 -5.96
N ALA A 86 8.41 3.40 -5.96
CA ALA A 86 7.35 3.48 -6.96
C ALA A 86 7.93 3.72 -8.36
N SER A 87 9.01 4.49 -8.47
CA SER A 87 9.66 4.79 -9.74
C SER A 87 10.28 3.54 -10.38
N VAL A 88 10.78 2.61 -9.57
CA VAL A 88 11.28 1.33 -10.08
C VAL A 88 10.16 0.58 -10.81
N ALA A 89 8.94 0.64 -10.29
CA ALA A 89 7.78 0.01 -10.92
C ALA A 89 7.49 0.59 -12.31
N VAL A 90 7.75 1.86 -12.51
CA VAL A 90 7.56 2.51 -13.83
C VAL A 90 8.54 1.95 -14.85
N VAL A 91 9.79 1.71 -14.45
CA VAL A 91 10.79 1.10 -15.33
C VAL A 91 10.32 -0.28 -15.80
N MET A 92 9.75 -1.06 -14.90
CA MET A 92 9.33 -2.43 -15.20
C MET A 92 7.94 -2.50 -15.83
N GLY A 93 7.03 -1.62 -15.44
CA GLY A 93 5.62 -1.67 -15.82
C GLY A 93 5.22 -0.72 -16.94
N GLY A 94 6.06 0.26 -17.27
CA GLY A 94 5.80 1.20 -18.36
C GLY A 94 4.68 2.19 -18.10
N GLY A 95 4.00 2.62 -19.17
CA GLY A 95 2.97 3.65 -19.15
C GLY A 95 1.85 3.45 -18.12
N PRO A 96 1.26 2.25 -18.01
CA PRO A 96 0.23 2.03 -17.00
C PRO A 96 0.71 2.25 -15.56
N ALA A 97 1.95 1.87 -15.25
CA ALA A 97 2.54 2.14 -13.94
C ALA A 97 2.77 3.65 -13.75
N TYR A 98 3.27 4.30 -14.78
CA TYR A 98 3.50 5.75 -14.80
C TYR A 98 2.22 6.52 -14.44
N THR A 99 1.08 6.12 -15.01
CA THR A 99 -0.19 6.81 -14.75
C THR A 99 -0.73 6.58 -13.35
N HIS A 100 -0.14 5.65 -12.59
CA HIS A 100 -0.52 5.38 -11.20
C HIS A 100 0.38 6.09 -10.18
N ILE A 101 1.44 6.77 -10.62
CA ILE A 101 2.28 7.57 -9.71
C ILE A 101 1.47 8.66 -8.98
N PRO A 102 0.52 9.36 -9.63
CA PRO A 102 -0.30 10.33 -8.91
C PRO A 102 -1.03 9.75 -7.70
N VAL A 103 -1.43 8.47 -7.73
CA VAL A 103 -2.08 7.83 -6.57
C VAL A 103 -1.10 7.74 -5.39
N VAL A 104 0.17 7.44 -5.66
CA VAL A 104 1.21 7.42 -4.63
C VAL A 104 1.38 8.81 -4.02
N ILE A 105 1.50 9.82 -4.87
CA ILE A 105 1.70 11.21 -4.44
C ILE A 105 0.52 11.71 -3.62
N ASP A 106 -0.71 11.48 -4.09
CA ASP A 106 -1.92 11.92 -3.39
C ASP A 106 -2.02 11.26 -2.01
N THR A 107 -1.67 9.97 -1.93
CA THR A 107 -1.69 9.26 -0.65
C THR A 107 -0.65 9.83 0.31
N LEU A 108 0.56 10.07 -0.18
CA LEU A 108 1.63 10.67 0.64
C LEU A 108 1.25 12.07 1.13
N GLU A 109 0.68 12.89 0.27
CA GLU A 109 0.24 14.23 0.66
C GLU A 109 -0.83 14.15 1.75
N THR A 110 -1.74 13.19 1.65
CA THR A 110 -2.78 12.98 2.66
C THR A 110 -2.17 12.55 4.00
N LEU A 111 -1.20 11.66 3.97
CA LEU A 111 -0.56 11.14 5.19
C LEU A 111 0.33 12.19 5.86
N THR A 112 0.97 13.05 5.09
CA THR A 112 1.87 14.08 5.62
C THR A 112 1.17 15.40 5.90
N GLY A 113 -0.04 15.58 5.42
CA GLY A 113 -0.79 16.82 5.57
C GLY A 113 -0.34 17.94 4.65
N GLU A 114 0.42 17.62 3.62
CA GLU A 114 0.94 18.61 2.67
C GLU A 114 0.02 18.85 1.47
#